data_6afc1ddd0a82f9c36552343f2572b808
#
_entry.id   6afc1ddd0a82f9c36552343f2572b808
#
_cell.length_a   1.000
_cell.length_b   1.000
_cell.length_c   1.000
_cell.angle_alpha   90.00
_cell.angle_beta   90.00
_cell.angle_gamma   90.00
#
_symmetry.space_group_name_H-M   'P 1'
#
loop_
_entity.id
_entity.type
_entity.pdbx_description
1 polymer ?
#
loop_
_entity_poly.entity_id
_entity_poly.type
_entity_poly.pdbx_seq_one_letter_code
_entity_poly.pdbx_strand_id
1 'polypeptide(L)'
;PDFDWQKANDMCKSLKIAPTDRIKSMSKGTKEKLQLCLAMSRQSYLYLLDEPIAGVDPAARDFILNTILTNYNPEATVLISTHLIGDVERVLDEVVFLHQGRVLGHEAVDDIRAREGKSVDDVFRDMFRANPQGGDYYAG
;
A
#
# COMPACT_ATOMS: atom_id res chain seq x y z
N PRO A 1 -12.91 1.71 -21.54
CA PRO A 1 -13.36 0.30 -21.52
C PRO A 1 -12.91 -0.45 -20.27
N ASP A 2 -11.85 0.01 -19.59
CA ASP A 2 -11.23 -0.61 -18.41
C ASP A 2 -11.73 -0.02 -17.07
N PHE A 3 -12.64 0.94 -17.08
CA PHE A 3 -13.16 1.61 -15.88
C PHE A 3 -14.55 1.09 -15.52
N ASP A 4 -14.67 0.58 -14.29
CA ASP A 4 -15.93 0.08 -13.71
C ASP A 4 -16.65 1.18 -12.94
N TRP A 5 -17.64 1.80 -13.57
CA TRP A 5 -18.44 2.87 -13.00
C TRP A 5 -19.30 2.41 -11.80
N GLN A 6 -19.79 1.17 -11.82
CA GLN A 6 -20.58 0.64 -10.72
C GLN A 6 -19.71 0.50 -9.48
N LYS A 7 -18.55 -0.12 -9.63
CA LYS A 7 -17.54 -0.27 -8.58
C LYS A 7 -17.11 1.09 -8.01
N ALA A 8 -16.82 2.07 -8.88
CA ALA A 8 -16.46 3.43 -8.45
C ALA A 8 -17.56 4.06 -7.57
N ASN A 9 -18.82 3.95 -8.00
CA ASN A 9 -19.95 4.49 -7.23
C ASN A 9 -20.11 3.78 -5.89
N ASP A 10 -19.98 2.47 -5.84
CA ASP A 10 -20.15 1.69 -4.60
C ASP A 10 -19.03 2.00 -3.60
N MET A 11 -17.79 2.14 -4.08
CA MET A 11 -16.66 2.57 -3.26
C MET A 11 -16.85 4.01 -2.76
N CYS A 12 -17.25 4.96 -3.61
CA CYS A 12 -17.50 6.34 -3.20
C CYS A 12 -18.62 6.41 -2.16
N LYS A 13 -19.70 5.64 -2.30
CA LYS A 13 -20.77 5.56 -1.30
C LYS A 13 -20.27 5.05 0.04
N SER A 14 -19.46 3.98 0.06
CA SER A 14 -18.88 3.43 1.29
C SER A 14 -17.95 4.42 2.00
N LEU A 15 -17.28 5.28 1.23
CA LEU A 15 -16.44 6.38 1.71
C LEU A 15 -17.19 7.67 2.03
N LYS A 16 -18.52 7.67 1.90
CA LYS A 16 -19.40 8.85 2.09
C LYS A 16 -19.03 10.02 1.18
N ILE A 17 -18.64 9.75 -0.04
CA ILE A 17 -18.38 10.74 -1.09
C ILE A 17 -19.59 10.76 -2.01
N ALA A 18 -20.29 11.89 -2.07
CA ALA A 18 -21.46 12.05 -2.93
C ALA A 18 -21.05 12.50 -4.35
N PRO A 19 -21.79 12.08 -5.40
CA PRO A 19 -21.52 12.53 -6.78
C PRO A 19 -21.64 14.04 -6.97
N THR A 20 -22.37 14.71 -6.07
CA THR A 20 -22.57 16.17 -6.06
C THR A 20 -21.46 16.94 -5.36
N ASP A 21 -20.56 16.23 -4.67
CA ASP A 21 -19.47 16.86 -3.93
C ASP A 21 -18.46 17.49 -4.88
N ARG A 22 -18.12 18.74 -4.61
CA ARG A 22 -17.12 19.46 -5.42
C ARG A 22 -15.71 19.08 -4.97
N ILE A 23 -14.90 18.56 -5.87
CA ILE A 23 -13.50 18.16 -5.59
C ILE A 23 -12.69 19.32 -4.97
N LYS A 24 -12.95 20.57 -5.41
CA LYS A 24 -12.25 21.75 -4.88
C LYS A 24 -12.50 21.98 -3.39
N SER A 25 -13.71 21.64 -2.89
CA SER A 25 -14.09 21.80 -1.48
C SER A 25 -13.78 20.59 -0.60
N MET A 26 -13.32 19.48 -1.17
CA MET A 26 -12.95 18.29 -0.41
C MET A 26 -11.69 18.53 0.42
N SER A 27 -11.66 17.94 1.62
CA SER A 27 -10.45 17.87 2.44
C SER A 27 -9.36 17.07 1.70
N LYS A 28 -8.10 17.22 2.12
CA LYS A 28 -6.99 16.44 1.58
C LYS A 28 -7.27 14.93 1.66
N GLY A 29 -7.67 14.44 2.84
CA GLY A 29 -7.97 13.02 3.05
C GLY A 29 -9.15 12.51 2.21
N THR A 30 -10.18 13.35 1.97
CA THR A 30 -11.29 12.98 1.08
C THR A 30 -10.81 12.86 -0.38
N LYS A 31 -9.93 13.76 -0.83
CA LYS A 31 -9.34 13.69 -2.17
C LYS A 31 -8.48 12.42 -2.35
N GLU A 32 -7.69 12.06 -1.35
CA GLU A 32 -6.89 10.84 -1.35
C GLU A 32 -7.77 9.58 -1.44
N LYS A 33 -8.85 9.54 -0.68
CA LYS A 33 -9.85 8.46 -0.76
C LYS A 33 -10.51 8.40 -2.14
N LEU A 34 -10.88 9.53 -2.73
CA LEU A 34 -11.44 9.59 -4.09
C LEU A 34 -10.44 9.07 -5.13
N GLN A 35 -9.17 9.48 -5.04
CA GLN A 35 -8.13 9.00 -5.94
C GLN A 35 -7.97 7.48 -5.84
N LEU A 36 -8.02 6.92 -4.63
CA LEU A 36 -7.99 5.47 -4.43
C LEU A 36 -9.19 4.79 -5.09
N CYS A 37 -10.40 5.31 -4.89
CA CYS A 37 -11.60 4.78 -5.57
C CYS A 37 -11.44 4.75 -7.08
N LEU A 38 -10.95 5.82 -7.67
CA LEU A 38 -10.75 5.91 -9.12
C LEU A 38 -9.69 4.94 -9.62
N ALA A 39 -8.58 4.78 -8.89
CA ALA A 39 -7.53 3.83 -9.23
C ALA A 39 -8.03 2.38 -9.17
N MET A 40 -8.69 2.01 -8.05
CA MET A 40 -9.17 0.65 -7.82
C MET A 40 -10.39 0.29 -8.68
N SER A 41 -11.05 1.26 -9.28
CA SER A 41 -12.16 1.03 -10.21
C SER A 41 -11.73 0.73 -11.64
N ARG A 42 -10.43 0.70 -11.90
CA ARG A 42 -9.90 0.27 -13.19
C ARG A 42 -9.66 -1.24 -13.19
N GLN A 43 -9.86 -1.88 -14.32
CA GLN A 43 -9.44 -3.26 -14.55
C GLN A 43 -8.00 -3.25 -15.05
N SER A 44 -7.06 -3.41 -14.15
CA SER A 44 -5.63 -3.33 -14.44
C SER A 44 -4.94 -4.63 -14.02
N TYR A 45 -3.82 -4.96 -14.67
CA TYR A 45 -2.92 -6.04 -14.25
C TYR A 45 -1.87 -5.58 -13.23
N LEU A 46 -1.70 -4.27 -13.07
CA LEU A 46 -0.78 -3.68 -12.10
C LEU A 46 -1.39 -2.41 -11.51
N TYR A 47 -1.50 -2.37 -10.20
CA TYR A 47 -1.83 -1.17 -9.43
C TYR A 47 -0.57 -0.66 -8.73
N LEU A 48 -0.24 0.60 -8.94
CA LEU A 48 0.87 1.29 -8.27
C LEU A 48 0.29 2.30 -7.29
N LEU A 49 0.49 2.07 -6.00
CA LEU A 49 -0.04 2.89 -4.93
C LEU A 49 1.11 3.47 -4.11
N ASP A 50 1.31 4.77 -4.24
CA ASP A 50 2.36 5.48 -3.53
C ASP A 50 1.82 6.06 -2.22
N GLU A 51 2.36 5.56 -1.10
CA GLU A 51 2.00 5.95 0.27
C GLU A 51 0.47 6.03 0.53
N PRO A 52 -0.33 5.00 0.17
CA PRO A 52 -1.80 5.09 0.18
C PRO A 52 -2.41 5.28 1.56
N ILE A 53 -1.67 5.00 2.63
CA ILE A 53 -2.13 5.13 4.03
C ILE A 53 -1.38 6.21 4.81
N ALA A 54 -0.49 6.97 4.16
CA ALA A 54 0.22 8.06 4.82
C ALA A 54 -0.74 9.20 5.18
N GLY A 55 -0.56 9.77 6.35
CA GLY A 55 -1.33 10.93 6.81
C GLY A 55 -2.80 10.64 7.19
N VAL A 56 -3.22 9.38 7.21
CA VAL A 56 -4.53 8.98 7.73
C VAL A 56 -4.43 8.41 9.14
N ASP A 57 -5.50 8.54 9.91
CA ASP A 57 -5.56 7.96 11.25
C ASP A 57 -5.56 6.41 11.20
N PRO A 58 -5.12 5.73 12.29
CA PRO A 58 -4.98 4.27 12.29
C PRO A 58 -6.26 3.51 11.94
N ALA A 59 -7.44 3.99 12.37
CA ALA A 59 -8.71 3.32 12.04
C ALA A 59 -9.05 3.43 10.56
N ALA A 60 -8.71 4.57 9.92
CA ALA A 60 -8.91 4.75 8.49
C ALA A 60 -7.91 3.93 7.64
N ARG A 61 -6.71 3.61 8.16
CA ARG A 61 -5.74 2.76 7.45
C ARG A 61 -6.29 1.37 7.18
N ASP A 62 -6.88 0.72 8.17
CA ASP A 62 -7.50 -0.59 8.01
C ASP A 62 -8.59 -0.57 6.95
N PHE A 63 -9.41 0.47 6.95
CA PHE A 63 -10.45 0.63 5.95
C PHE A 63 -9.87 0.78 4.54
N ILE A 64 -8.82 1.59 4.36
CA ILE A 64 -8.16 1.78 3.06
C ILE A 64 -7.53 0.47 2.57
N LEU A 65 -6.80 -0.25 3.43
CA LEU A 65 -6.19 -1.52 3.08
C LEU A 65 -7.25 -2.56 2.69
N ASN A 66 -8.33 -2.68 3.46
CA ASN A 66 -9.43 -3.56 3.10
C ASN A 66 -10.08 -3.16 1.76
N THR A 67 -10.21 -1.85 1.50
CA THR A 67 -10.73 -1.35 0.22
C THR A 67 -9.84 -1.78 -0.95
N ILE A 68 -8.52 -1.70 -0.80
CA ILE A 68 -7.55 -2.15 -1.80
C ILE A 68 -7.73 -3.67 -2.02
N LEU A 69 -7.65 -4.46 -0.95
CA LEU A 69 -7.68 -5.93 -1.01
C LEU A 69 -8.96 -6.52 -1.58
N THR A 70 -10.10 -5.86 -1.35
CA THR A 70 -11.39 -6.35 -1.84
C THR A 70 -11.73 -5.87 -3.25
N ASN A 71 -10.96 -4.94 -3.79
CA ASN A 71 -11.30 -4.27 -5.05
C ASN A 71 -10.26 -4.40 -6.17
N TYR A 72 -9.11 -5.03 -5.94
CA TYR A 72 -8.19 -5.29 -7.05
C TYR A 72 -8.64 -6.52 -7.88
N ASN A 73 -8.19 -6.58 -9.13
CA ASN A 73 -8.39 -7.77 -9.97
C ASN A 73 -7.54 -8.93 -9.41
N PRO A 74 -8.10 -10.12 -9.12
CA PRO A 74 -7.33 -11.27 -8.60
C PRO A 74 -6.13 -11.68 -9.45
N GLU A 75 -6.15 -11.39 -10.77
CA GLU A 75 -5.05 -11.64 -11.69
C GLU A 75 -4.00 -10.51 -11.72
N ALA A 76 -4.20 -9.47 -10.91
CA ALA A 76 -3.33 -8.30 -10.90
C ALA A 76 -2.32 -8.34 -9.75
N THR A 77 -1.23 -7.62 -9.95
CA THR A 77 -0.28 -7.27 -8.89
C THR A 77 -0.63 -5.91 -8.29
N VAL A 78 -0.61 -5.80 -6.97
CA VAL A 78 -0.70 -4.52 -6.27
C VAL A 78 0.66 -4.21 -5.67
N LEU A 79 1.30 -3.13 -6.11
CA LEU A 79 2.56 -2.64 -5.58
C LEU A 79 2.31 -1.39 -4.73
N ILE A 80 2.64 -1.48 -3.46
CA ILE A 80 2.44 -0.40 -2.48
C ILE A 80 3.81 0.11 -2.02
N SER A 81 4.10 1.39 -2.22
CA SER A 81 5.23 2.03 -1.53
C SER A 81 4.75 2.56 -0.17
N THR A 82 5.49 2.29 0.89
CA THR A 82 5.19 2.83 2.22
C THR A 82 6.37 2.72 3.17
N HIS A 83 6.42 3.61 4.14
CA HIS A 83 7.30 3.52 5.32
C HIS A 83 6.55 2.97 6.56
N LEU A 84 5.25 2.71 6.45
CA LEU A 84 4.40 2.19 7.53
C LEU A 84 4.28 0.67 7.45
N ILE A 85 5.42 -0.03 7.54
CA ILE A 85 5.54 -1.47 7.29
C ILE A 85 4.63 -2.26 8.21
N GLY A 86 4.63 -1.94 9.51
CA GLY A 86 3.82 -2.64 10.50
C GLY A 86 2.30 -2.60 10.23
N ASP A 87 1.81 -1.58 9.53
CA ASP A 87 0.39 -1.47 9.17
C ASP A 87 0.02 -2.36 7.97
N VAL A 88 0.95 -2.55 7.02
CA VAL A 88 0.69 -3.29 5.77
C VAL A 88 1.18 -4.73 5.79
N GLU A 89 2.15 -5.06 6.61
CA GLU A 89 2.86 -6.35 6.62
C GLU A 89 1.93 -7.58 6.62
N ARG A 90 0.79 -7.48 7.31
CA ARG A 90 -0.18 -8.58 7.41
C ARG A 90 -0.89 -8.94 6.11
N VAL A 91 -0.81 -8.06 5.10
CA VAL A 91 -1.50 -8.22 3.82
C VAL A 91 -0.54 -8.34 2.64
N LEU A 92 0.77 -8.38 2.90
CA LEU A 92 1.79 -8.48 1.87
C LEU A 92 2.19 -9.95 1.64
N ASP A 93 2.34 -10.31 0.37
CA ASP A 93 2.95 -11.57 -0.04
C ASP A 93 4.49 -11.43 -0.08
N GLU A 94 4.97 -10.33 -0.64
CA GLU A 94 6.38 -10.07 -0.88
C GLU A 94 6.75 -8.64 -0.51
N VAL A 95 8.02 -8.40 -0.22
CA VAL A 95 8.57 -7.08 0.06
C VAL A 95 9.80 -6.80 -0.78
N VAL A 96 9.96 -5.55 -1.17
CA VAL A 96 11.16 -5.02 -1.82
C VAL A 96 11.71 -3.89 -0.95
N PHE A 97 12.92 -4.05 -0.45
CA PHE A 97 13.59 -3.01 0.32
C PHE A 97 14.35 -2.07 -0.62
N LEU A 98 14.01 -0.78 -0.55
CA LEU A 98 14.62 0.28 -1.36
C LEU A 98 15.42 1.23 -0.47
N HIS A 99 16.65 1.56 -0.88
CA HIS A 99 17.46 2.57 -0.22
C HIS A 99 18.30 3.32 -1.25
N GLN A 100 18.27 4.66 -1.22
CA GLN A 100 19.03 5.54 -2.09
C GLN A 100 19.00 5.14 -3.58
N GLY A 101 17.79 4.78 -4.07
CA GLY A 101 17.56 4.39 -5.46
C GLY A 101 18.05 2.98 -5.82
N ARG A 102 18.38 2.14 -4.83
CA ARG A 102 18.82 0.76 -5.03
C ARG A 102 17.88 -0.21 -4.35
N VAL A 103 17.69 -1.38 -4.96
CA VAL A 103 17.02 -2.51 -4.33
C VAL A 103 18.05 -3.19 -3.42
N LEU A 104 17.76 -3.26 -2.13
CA LEU A 104 18.59 -3.98 -1.16
C LEU A 104 18.20 -5.45 -1.07
N GLY A 105 16.93 -5.77 -1.26
CA GLY A 105 16.43 -7.13 -1.23
C GLY A 105 15.00 -7.23 -1.74
N HIS A 106 14.62 -8.42 -2.19
CA HIS A 106 13.27 -8.78 -2.60
C HIS A 106 12.99 -10.21 -2.11
N GLU A 107 12.04 -10.37 -1.21
CA GLU A 107 11.74 -11.65 -0.58
C GLU A 107 10.25 -11.80 -0.23
N ALA A 108 9.80 -13.05 -0.12
CA ALA A 108 8.50 -13.36 0.46
C ALA A 108 8.48 -13.02 1.96
N VAL A 109 7.37 -12.46 2.43
CA VAL A 109 7.19 -12.10 3.86
C VAL A 109 7.33 -13.32 4.76
N ASP A 110 6.79 -14.46 4.35
CA ASP A 110 6.85 -15.70 5.12
C ASP A 110 8.27 -16.25 5.22
N ASP A 111 9.11 -16.11 4.18
CA ASP A 111 10.51 -16.52 4.20
C ASP A 111 11.32 -15.65 5.17
N ILE A 112 11.08 -14.34 5.17
CA ILE A 112 11.70 -13.42 6.14
C ILE A 112 11.34 -13.83 7.57
N ARG A 113 10.06 -14.04 7.84
CA ARG A 113 9.58 -14.43 9.18
C ARG A 113 10.16 -15.77 9.63
N ALA A 114 10.21 -16.74 8.74
CA ALA A 114 10.77 -18.08 9.04
C ALA A 114 12.26 -18.00 9.35
N ARG A 115 13.02 -17.21 8.60
CA ARG A 115 14.48 -17.06 8.77
C ARG A 115 14.85 -16.22 9.99
N GLU A 116 14.20 -15.08 10.16
CA GLU A 116 14.58 -14.08 11.16
C GLU A 116 13.86 -14.26 12.51
N GLY A 117 12.73 -14.97 12.52
CA GLY A 117 11.87 -15.07 13.72
C GLY A 117 11.28 -13.72 14.17
N LYS A 118 11.21 -12.75 13.28
CA LYS A 118 10.79 -11.36 13.54
C LYS A 118 9.81 -10.90 12.48
N SER A 119 9.13 -9.78 12.76
CA SER A 119 8.32 -9.07 11.77
C SER A 119 9.19 -8.44 10.68
N VAL A 120 8.62 -8.17 9.51
CA VAL A 120 9.31 -7.42 8.45
C VAL A 120 9.66 -6.01 8.91
N ASP A 121 8.80 -5.38 9.72
CA ASP A 121 9.06 -4.06 10.31
C ASP A 121 10.30 -4.08 11.23
N ASP A 122 10.46 -5.11 12.06
CA ASP A 122 11.65 -5.27 12.91
C ASP A 122 12.92 -5.51 12.09
N VAL A 123 12.85 -6.35 11.07
CA VAL A 123 13.98 -6.60 10.15
C VAL A 123 14.38 -5.32 9.44
N PHE A 124 13.42 -4.56 8.91
CA PHE A 124 13.68 -3.27 8.30
C PHE A 124 14.38 -2.29 9.26
N ARG A 125 13.87 -2.18 10.49
CA ARG A 125 14.49 -1.32 11.51
C ARG A 125 15.91 -1.74 11.85
N ASP A 126 16.17 -3.03 11.97
CA ASP A 126 17.50 -3.56 12.26
C ASP A 126 18.47 -3.27 11.11
N MET A 127 18.04 -3.41 9.86
CA MET A 127 18.86 -3.06 8.67
C MET A 127 19.35 -1.61 8.73
N PHE A 128 18.47 -0.67 9.08
CA PHE A 128 18.81 0.75 9.09
C PHE A 128 19.46 1.23 10.40
N ARG A 129 19.29 0.50 11.52
CA ARG A 129 20.05 0.76 12.77
C ARG A 129 21.48 0.29 12.67
N ALA A 130 21.70 -0.91 12.12
CA ALA A 130 23.02 -1.50 11.97
C ALA A 130 23.87 -0.76 10.92
N ASN A 131 23.22 -0.20 9.90
CA ASN A 131 23.90 0.50 8.81
C ASN A 131 23.07 1.68 8.28
N PRO A 132 23.18 2.88 8.88
CA PRO A 132 22.47 4.08 8.44
C PRO A 132 22.74 4.46 6.98
N GLN A 133 23.79 3.92 6.36
CA GLN A 133 24.15 4.15 4.97
C GLN A 133 23.71 3.01 4.02
N GLY A 134 23.04 1.96 4.56
CA GLY A 134 22.36 0.96 3.74
C GLY A 134 23.28 0.01 2.95
N GLY A 135 24.52 -0.25 3.44
CA GLY A 135 25.42 -1.23 2.83
C GLY A 135 25.31 -2.62 3.47
N ASP A 136 25.30 -3.64 2.62
CA ASP A 136 25.65 -5.05 2.91
C ASP A 136 24.75 -5.93 3.76
N TYR A 137 23.45 -5.62 3.95
CA TYR A 137 22.58 -6.57 4.64
C TYR A 137 22.29 -7.83 3.81
N TYR A 138 22.32 -7.72 2.48
CA TYR A 138 22.10 -8.81 1.52
C TYR A 138 23.36 -9.22 0.74
N ALA A 139 24.55 -8.74 1.13
CA ALA A 139 25.82 -9.15 0.54
C ALA A 139 26.36 -10.40 1.25
N GLY A 140 25.64 -11.51 1.09
CA GLY A 140 26.02 -12.82 1.60
C GLY A 140 25.68 -13.90 0.59
#